data_7f89fde0b171dd71b1450c303f3e8eb1
#
_entry.id   7f89fde0b171dd71b1450c303f3e8eb1
#
_cell.length_a   1.000
_cell.length_b   1.000
_cell.length_c   1.000
_cell.angle_alpha   90.00
_cell.angle_beta   90.00
_cell.angle_gamma   90.00
#
_symmetry.space_group_name_H-M   'P 1'
#
loop_
_entity.id
_entity.type
_entity.pdbx_description
1 polymer ?
#
loop_
_entity_poly.entity_id
_entity_poly.type
_entity_poly.pdbx_seq_one_letter_code
_entity_poly.pdbx_strand_id
1 'polypeptide(L)'
;MSTENSTGYETIIEGGKHWSFNVGGGTLLRLTDMEGGANAGMLFYNPQNALERYNAPDTLKCQHTFKLTQGHCLYSDMGRIFCSIVGDTHGWHDTVCGNSTRASVAERWGEKSYQAFRNEWTQNGHDAFLVEAGKYGLGRRDLAANVNWFSKVAVADDGKMVFDARFPRAGAVVELRFEMDALVLMHTCPHPLNTTSVYPRKPLKLRFGKAQPVAADDFCKNSRPENLRGFANTDLYRRFGLHSEGT
;
A
#
# COMPACT_ATOMS: atom_id res chain seq x y z
N MET A 1 0.47 1.85 31.43
CA MET A 1 1.93 2.06 31.35
C MET A 1 2.42 1.31 30.12
N SER A 2 2.55 2.01 29.00
CA SER A 2 2.97 1.46 27.72
C SER A 2 4.48 1.34 27.73
N THR A 3 4.98 0.13 27.67
CA THR A 3 6.40 -0.16 27.43
C THR A 3 6.76 0.19 25.98
N GLU A 4 7.11 1.46 25.76
CA GLU A 4 7.85 1.89 24.58
C GLU A 4 9.31 1.44 24.74
N ASN A 5 9.66 0.26 24.30
CA ASN A 5 11.03 -0.13 24.04
C ASN A 5 11.09 -1.26 22.99
N SER A 6 10.76 -0.92 21.72
CA SER A 6 11.25 -1.67 20.58
C SER A 6 11.88 -0.64 19.64
N THR A 7 13.16 -0.82 19.35
CA THR A 7 13.93 -0.09 18.34
C THR A 7 13.24 -0.16 16.98
N GLY A 8 12.28 0.72 16.76
CA GLY A 8 11.57 0.85 15.49
C GLY A 8 12.32 1.83 14.60
N TYR A 9 12.36 1.56 13.30
CA TYR A 9 12.82 2.52 12.30
C TYR A 9 11.66 3.45 11.92
N GLU A 10 11.94 4.75 11.86
CA GLU A 10 10.95 5.76 11.42
C GLU A 10 11.55 6.62 10.32
N THR A 11 10.74 6.96 9.33
CA THR A 11 11.11 7.86 8.23
C THR A 11 9.90 8.63 7.72
N ILE A 12 10.17 9.77 7.06
CA ILE A 12 9.15 10.57 6.39
C ILE A 12 9.42 10.54 4.88
N ILE A 13 8.38 10.26 4.12
CA ILE A 13 8.41 10.35 2.66
C ILE A 13 7.61 11.59 2.26
N GLU A 14 8.31 12.56 1.69
CA GLU A 14 7.70 13.79 1.20
C GLU A 14 6.71 13.53 0.05
N GLY A 15 5.74 14.42 -0.14
CA GLY A 15 4.76 14.31 -1.22
C GLY A 15 5.39 14.34 -2.61
N GLY A 16 4.95 13.44 -3.51
CA GLY A 16 5.48 13.29 -4.86
C GLY A 16 6.82 12.56 -4.91
N LYS A 17 7.15 11.76 -3.90
CA LYS A 17 8.37 10.92 -3.85
C LYS A 17 8.00 9.44 -3.96
N HIS A 18 9.02 8.60 -4.06
CA HIS A 18 8.87 7.15 -4.13
C HIS A 18 9.99 6.46 -3.35
N TRP A 19 9.73 5.26 -2.91
CA TRP A 19 10.66 4.44 -2.16
C TRP A 19 10.30 2.96 -2.32
N SER A 20 11.28 2.09 -2.09
CA SER A 20 11.07 0.64 -2.05
C SER A 20 11.89 0.01 -0.94
N PHE A 21 11.37 -1.07 -0.38
CA PHE A 21 12.01 -1.79 0.72
C PHE A 21 11.51 -3.24 0.78
N ASN A 22 12.37 -4.12 1.30
CA ASN A 22 11.96 -5.45 1.71
C ASN A 22 11.53 -5.41 3.18
N VAL A 23 10.50 -6.16 3.50
CA VAL A 23 9.96 -6.30 4.85
C VAL A 23 9.71 -7.76 5.16
N GLY A 24 10.15 -8.22 6.33
CA GLY A 24 9.95 -9.59 6.78
C GLY A 24 8.57 -9.82 7.38
N GLY A 25 8.07 -11.05 7.27
CA GLY A 25 6.87 -11.48 7.97
C GLY A 25 7.01 -11.29 9.49
N GLY A 26 5.94 -10.82 10.15
CA GLY A 26 5.94 -10.43 11.56
C GLY A 26 6.36 -8.98 11.80
N THR A 27 6.54 -8.17 10.75
CA THR A 27 6.73 -6.72 10.87
C THR A 27 5.39 -6.00 10.94
N LEU A 28 5.31 -4.97 11.77
CA LEU A 28 4.23 -3.98 11.79
C LEU A 28 4.72 -2.71 11.09
N LEU A 29 4.07 -2.34 10.01
CA LEU A 29 4.27 -1.06 9.34
C LEU A 29 3.10 -0.13 9.68
N ARG A 30 3.40 0.98 10.33
CA ARG A 30 2.44 2.06 10.58
C ARG A 30 2.68 3.19 9.59
N LEU A 31 1.64 3.53 8.83
CA LEU A 31 1.57 4.67 7.94
C LEU A 31 0.78 5.77 8.63
N THR A 32 1.25 7.01 8.57
CA THR A 32 0.53 8.17 9.11
C THR A 32 0.46 9.28 8.07
N ASP A 33 -0.76 9.67 7.69
CA ASP A 33 -0.99 10.88 6.88
C ASP A 33 -0.84 12.10 7.78
N MET A 34 0.30 12.79 7.67
CA MET A 34 0.69 13.83 8.64
C MET A 34 -0.19 15.08 8.55
N GLU A 35 -0.63 15.43 7.34
CA GLU A 35 -1.33 16.70 7.08
C GLU A 35 -2.77 16.53 6.57
N GLY A 36 -3.15 15.33 6.25
CA GLY A 36 -4.41 15.03 5.58
C GLY A 36 -4.33 15.22 4.05
N GLY A 37 -4.84 14.23 3.32
CA GLY A 37 -4.86 14.23 1.86
C GLY A 37 -3.62 13.65 1.20
N ALA A 38 -2.77 12.94 1.93
CA ALA A 38 -1.75 12.10 1.34
C ALA A 38 -2.40 10.97 0.52
N ASN A 39 -1.71 10.55 -0.53
CA ASN A 39 -1.99 9.31 -1.23
C ASN A 39 -0.73 8.45 -1.18
N ALA A 40 -0.82 7.25 -0.63
CA ALA A 40 0.27 6.29 -0.66
C ALA A 40 -0.10 5.13 -1.58
N GLY A 41 0.37 5.19 -2.83
CA GLY A 41 0.28 4.05 -3.74
C GLY A 41 1.26 2.98 -3.34
N MET A 42 0.82 1.71 -3.20
CA MET A 42 1.69 0.59 -2.86
C MET A 42 1.44 -0.63 -3.73
N LEU A 43 2.53 -1.26 -4.16
CA LEU A 43 2.59 -2.59 -4.79
C LEU A 43 3.30 -3.55 -3.85
N PHE A 44 2.91 -4.83 -3.89
CA PHE A 44 3.50 -5.89 -3.07
C PHE A 44 3.89 -7.06 -3.95
N TYR A 45 5.10 -7.56 -3.78
CA TYR A 45 5.66 -8.73 -4.45
C TYR A 45 6.29 -9.66 -3.42
N ASN A 46 6.32 -10.95 -3.73
CA ASN A 46 7.15 -11.90 -2.99
C ASN A 46 8.62 -11.66 -3.38
N PRO A 47 9.52 -11.30 -2.45
CA PRO A 47 10.91 -11.01 -2.77
C PRO A 47 11.69 -12.23 -3.29
N GLN A 48 11.24 -13.45 -2.99
CA GLN A 48 11.86 -14.70 -3.46
C GLN A 48 11.34 -15.11 -4.85
N ASN A 49 10.12 -14.68 -5.20
CA ASN A 49 9.51 -14.97 -6.50
C ASN A 49 8.58 -13.80 -6.91
N ALA A 50 9.12 -12.83 -7.63
CA ALA A 50 8.38 -11.62 -8.02
C ALA A 50 7.21 -11.88 -9.00
N LEU A 51 7.03 -13.11 -9.49
CA LEU A 51 5.80 -13.50 -10.19
C LEU A 51 4.61 -13.53 -9.23
N GLU A 52 4.84 -13.87 -7.94
CA GLU A 52 3.82 -13.75 -6.91
C GLU A 52 3.69 -12.29 -6.47
N ARG A 53 2.52 -11.73 -6.67
CA ARG A 53 2.24 -10.32 -6.41
C ARG A 53 0.84 -10.11 -5.85
N TYR A 54 0.60 -8.93 -5.29
CA TYR A 54 -0.71 -8.53 -4.82
C TYR A 54 -1.75 -8.66 -5.92
N ASN A 55 -2.86 -9.30 -5.59
CA ASN A 55 -4.01 -9.50 -6.47
C ASN A 55 -5.23 -8.75 -5.93
N ALA A 56 -5.56 -7.62 -6.54
CA ALA A 56 -6.72 -6.83 -6.13
C ALA A 56 -8.05 -7.58 -6.31
N PRO A 57 -8.35 -8.23 -7.46
CA PRO A 57 -9.58 -9.01 -7.62
C PRO A 57 -9.77 -10.08 -6.56
N ASP A 58 -8.74 -10.87 -6.24
CA ASP A 58 -8.84 -11.90 -5.20
C ASP A 58 -8.99 -11.29 -3.81
N THR A 59 -8.29 -10.19 -3.53
CA THR A 59 -8.45 -9.45 -2.27
C THR A 59 -9.90 -8.99 -2.11
N LEU A 60 -10.46 -8.29 -3.09
CA LEU A 60 -11.81 -7.73 -3.00
C LEU A 60 -12.88 -8.82 -2.90
N LYS A 61 -12.71 -9.92 -3.65
CA LYS A 61 -13.57 -11.09 -3.60
C LYS A 61 -13.51 -11.75 -2.21
N CYS A 62 -12.31 -12.02 -1.68
CA CYS A 62 -12.15 -12.66 -0.37
C CYS A 62 -12.58 -11.75 0.78
N GLN A 63 -12.53 -10.43 0.60
CA GLN A 63 -12.98 -9.47 1.61
C GLN A 63 -14.45 -9.04 1.42
N HIS A 64 -15.12 -9.47 0.35
CA HIS A 64 -16.51 -9.14 -0.01
C HIS A 64 -16.76 -7.62 -0.06
N THR A 65 -15.76 -6.82 -0.43
CA THR A 65 -15.83 -5.36 -0.47
C THR A 65 -14.74 -4.78 -1.36
N PHE A 66 -14.98 -3.63 -1.95
CA PHE A 66 -13.92 -2.81 -2.57
C PHE A 66 -13.39 -1.70 -1.63
N LYS A 67 -13.97 -1.58 -0.45
CA LYS A 67 -13.53 -0.66 0.62
C LYS A 67 -12.65 -1.43 1.59
N LEU A 68 -11.33 -1.30 1.48
CA LEU A 68 -10.42 -1.88 2.47
C LEU A 68 -10.37 -1.02 3.74
N THR A 69 -10.38 -1.68 4.89
CA THR A 69 -10.23 -1.09 6.22
C THR A 69 -9.75 -2.14 7.22
N GLN A 70 -9.69 -1.81 8.50
CA GLN A 70 -9.30 -2.73 9.57
C GLN A 70 -10.05 -4.07 9.51
N GLY A 71 -9.34 -5.17 9.70
CA GLY A 71 -9.84 -6.53 9.62
C GLY A 71 -9.72 -7.18 8.24
N HIS A 72 -9.37 -6.43 7.20
CA HIS A 72 -9.17 -6.96 5.87
C HIS A 72 -7.71 -7.38 5.64
N CYS A 73 -7.55 -8.34 4.71
CA CYS A 73 -6.25 -8.91 4.35
C CYS A 73 -5.98 -8.70 2.85
N LEU A 74 -4.72 -8.42 2.50
CA LEU A 74 -4.25 -8.28 1.13
C LEU A 74 -3.70 -9.61 0.63
N TYR A 75 -4.31 -10.14 -0.43
CA TYR A 75 -3.98 -11.44 -1.01
C TYR A 75 -2.98 -11.33 -2.16
N SER A 76 -2.11 -12.35 -2.25
CA SER A 76 -1.36 -12.63 -3.45
C SER A 76 -2.20 -13.43 -4.46
N ASP A 77 -1.75 -13.48 -5.72
CA ASP A 77 -2.31 -14.33 -6.77
C ASP A 77 -2.09 -15.84 -6.52
N MET A 78 -1.29 -16.19 -5.48
CA MET A 78 -1.11 -17.56 -4.98
C MET A 78 -2.02 -17.90 -3.78
N GLY A 79 -2.97 -17.02 -3.44
CA GLY A 79 -3.90 -17.21 -2.33
C GLY A 79 -3.26 -17.14 -0.94
N ARG A 80 -2.13 -16.46 -0.82
CA ARG A 80 -1.44 -16.15 0.44
C ARG A 80 -1.73 -14.72 0.87
N ILE A 81 -1.49 -14.39 2.13
CA ILE A 81 -1.71 -13.05 2.66
C ILE A 81 -0.37 -12.32 2.78
N PHE A 82 -0.18 -11.24 2.02
CA PHE A 82 0.96 -10.36 2.22
C PHE A 82 0.88 -9.63 3.54
N CYS A 83 -0.22 -8.96 3.81
CA CYS A 83 -0.44 -8.24 5.06
C CYS A 83 -1.91 -8.14 5.45
N SER A 84 -2.13 -7.93 6.75
CA SER A 84 -3.43 -7.68 7.37
C SER A 84 -3.50 -6.23 7.84
N ILE A 85 -4.65 -5.57 7.66
CA ILE A 85 -4.92 -4.22 8.19
C ILE A 85 -5.36 -4.38 9.64
N VAL A 86 -4.42 -4.26 10.58
CA VAL A 86 -4.67 -4.48 12.01
C VAL A 86 -5.12 -3.22 12.74
N GLY A 87 -4.90 -2.05 12.17
CA GLY A 87 -5.36 -0.76 12.68
C GLY A 87 -5.65 0.20 11.53
N ASP A 88 -6.74 0.95 11.63
CA ASP A 88 -7.14 1.92 10.62
C ASP A 88 -8.06 3.00 11.23
N THR A 89 -7.60 4.23 11.22
CA THR A 89 -8.39 5.39 11.65
C THR A 89 -8.94 6.20 10.48
N HIS A 90 -8.50 5.89 9.25
CA HIS A 90 -9.00 6.52 8.03
C HIS A 90 -10.30 5.87 7.55
N GLY A 91 -10.35 4.54 7.54
CA GLY A 91 -11.55 3.75 7.33
C GLY A 91 -11.98 3.54 5.88
N TRP A 92 -11.20 3.98 4.90
CA TRP A 92 -11.45 3.72 3.48
C TRP A 92 -10.19 3.90 2.64
N HIS A 93 -9.85 2.91 1.82
CA HIS A 93 -8.70 2.95 0.93
C HIS A 93 -9.11 2.47 -0.47
N ASP A 94 -8.62 3.17 -1.51
CA ASP A 94 -8.93 2.82 -2.88
C ASP A 94 -8.06 1.68 -3.39
N THR A 95 -8.68 0.74 -4.09
CA THR A 95 -8.04 -0.45 -4.66
C THR A 95 -8.30 -0.63 -6.15
N VAL A 96 -9.00 0.32 -6.79
CA VAL A 96 -9.53 0.14 -8.15
C VAL A 96 -9.06 1.19 -9.15
N CYS A 97 -8.62 2.39 -8.70
CA CYS A 97 -8.32 3.50 -9.61
C CYS A 97 -6.91 3.46 -10.20
N GLY A 98 -6.02 2.61 -9.69
CA GLY A 98 -4.64 2.55 -10.17
C GLY A 98 -3.83 3.80 -9.85
N ASN A 99 -3.01 4.27 -10.80
CA ASN A 99 -2.04 5.33 -10.59
C ASN A 99 -2.25 6.52 -11.50
N SER A 100 -1.82 7.71 -11.04
CA SER A 100 -1.66 8.86 -11.91
C SER A 100 -0.59 8.59 -12.99
N THR A 101 -0.82 9.11 -14.18
CA THR A 101 0.11 9.06 -15.31
C THR A 101 0.72 10.42 -15.57
N ARG A 102 1.80 10.47 -16.37
CA ARG A 102 2.39 11.76 -16.80
C ARG A 102 1.35 12.65 -17.47
N ALA A 103 0.53 12.10 -18.35
CA ALA A 103 -0.51 12.86 -19.06
C ALA A 103 -1.54 13.44 -18.07
N SER A 104 -2.07 12.64 -17.13
CA SER A 104 -3.07 13.12 -16.18
C SER A 104 -2.52 14.16 -15.20
N VAL A 105 -1.25 14.05 -14.81
CA VAL A 105 -0.57 15.04 -13.96
C VAL A 105 -0.31 16.34 -14.73
N ALA A 106 0.17 16.24 -15.98
CA ALA A 106 0.44 17.41 -16.83
C ALA A 106 -0.86 18.19 -17.14
N GLU A 107 -1.95 17.48 -17.46
CA GLU A 107 -3.26 18.06 -17.72
C GLU A 107 -3.77 18.88 -16.52
N ARG A 108 -3.60 18.34 -15.31
CA ARG A 108 -4.19 18.95 -14.10
C ARG A 108 -3.33 20.03 -13.46
N TRP A 109 -2.00 19.83 -13.38
CA TRP A 109 -1.09 20.69 -12.64
C TRP A 109 0.04 21.28 -13.47
N GLY A 110 0.03 21.04 -14.77
CA GLY A 110 1.11 21.42 -15.66
C GLY A 110 2.33 20.49 -15.58
N GLU A 111 3.12 20.47 -16.64
CA GLU A 111 4.34 19.70 -16.68
C GLU A 111 5.48 20.48 -16.03
N LYS A 112 6.06 19.92 -14.95
CA LYS A 112 7.26 20.42 -14.30
C LYS A 112 8.30 19.32 -14.25
N SER A 113 9.33 19.44 -15.12
CA SER A 113 10.43 18.47 -15.16
C SER A 113 11.39 18.65 -13.97
N TYR A 114 12.06 17.56 -13.57
CA TYR A 114 13.06 17.64 -12.51
C TYR A 114 14.23 18.56 -12.87
N GLN A 115 14.64 18.60 -14.13
CA GLN A 115 15.76 19.45 -14.60
C GLN A 115 15.49 20.93 -14.38
N ALA A 116 14.25 21.37 -14.63
CA ALA A 116 13.86 22.77 -14.52
C ALA A 116 13.38 23.17 -13.12
N PHE A 117 12.70 22.28 -12.41
CA PHE A 117 11.97 22.61 -11.18
C PHE A 117 12.53 21.92 -9.93
N ARG A 118 13.52 21.03 -10.05
CA ARG A 118 14.13 20.30 -8.92
C ARG A 118 13.06 19.68 -8.00
N ASN A 119 13.03 20.06 -6.72
CA ASN A 119 12.09 19.53 -5.74
C ASN A 119 10.62 19.92 -6.00
N GLU A 120 10.39 20.93 -6.86
CA GLU A 120 9.04 21.38 -7.27
C GLU A 120 8.51 20.65 -8.52
N TRP A 121 9.25 19.68 -9.05
CA TRP A 121 8.77 18.90 -10.19
C TRP A 121 7.50 18.09 -9.85
N THR A 122 6.69 17.76 -10.87
CA THR A 122 5.42 17.05 -10.72
C THR A 122 5.61 15.59 -11.12
N GLN A 123 5.79 14.70 -10.13
CA GLN A 123 5.93 13.26 -10.32
C GLN A 123 4.56 12.61 -10.47
N ASN A 124 4.47 11.51 -11.21
CA ASN A 124 3.29 10.67 -11.34
C ASN A 124 3.54 9.27 -10.76
N GLY A 125 2.48 8.59 -10.36
CA GLY A 125 2.58 7.29 -9.68
C GLY A 125 3.11 6.18 -10.58
N HIS A 126 2.74 6.17 -11.86
CA HIS A 126 3.18 5.15 -12.81
C HIS A 126 4.71 5.18 -13.02
N ASP A 127 5.28 6.37 -13.30
CA ASP A 127 6.73 6.49 -13.49
C ASP A 127 7.48 6.26 -12.17
N ALA A 128 6.91 6.67 -11.04
CA ALA A 128 7.46 6.40 -9.71
C ALA A 128 7.61 4.89 -9.45
N PHE A 129 6.57 4.10 -9.75
CA PHE A 129 6.66 2.66 -9.63
C PHE A 129 7.67 2.04 -10.60
N LEU A 130 7.77 2.52 -11.83
CA LEU A 130 8.77 2.01 -12.79
C LEU A 130 10.20 2.23 -12.32
N VAL A 131 10.49 3.40 -11.71
CA VAL A 131 11.80 3.69 -11.14
C VAL A 131 12.12 2.72 -10.00
N GLU A 132 11.18 2.49 -9.09
CA GLU A 132 11.38 1.55 -7.99
C GLU A 132 11.46 0.10 -8.46
N ALA A 133 10.60 -0.32 -9.39
CA ALA A 133 10.61 -1.66 -9.96
C ALA A 133 11.94 -2.00 -10.65
N GLY A 134 12.52 -1.02 -11.37
CA GLY A 134 13.79 -1.18 -12.07
C GLY A 134 14.96 -1.54 -11.16
N LYS A 135 14.94 -1.16 -9.88
CA LYS A 135 15.97 -1.52 -8.89
C LYS A 135 16.01 -3.02 -8.61
N TYR A 136 14.91 -3.73 -8.88
CA TYR A 136 14.74 -5.18 -8.63
C TYR A 136 14.63 -5.98 -9.92
N GLY A 137 14.99 -5.39 -11.06
CA GLY A 137 14.91 -6.05 -12.37
C GLY A 137 13.47 -6.22 -12.90
N LEU A 138 12.50 -5.57 -12.26
CA LEU A 138 11.10 -5.54 -12.68
C LEU A 138 10.87 -4.37 -13.65
N GLY A 139 9.85 -4.50 -14.49
CA GLY A 139 9.53 -3.49 -15.49
C GLY A 139 8.02 -3.30 -15.69
N ARG A 140 7.66 -2.64 -16.77
CA ARG A 140 6.27 -2.27 -17.06
C ARG A 140 5.30 -3.47 -17.08
N ARG A 141 5.73 -4.61 -17.59
CA ARG A 141 4.93 -5.85 -17.65
C ARG A 141 4.65 -6.45 -16.26
N ASP A 142 5.45 -6.07 -15.26
CA ASP A 142 5.38 -6.63 -13.91
C ASP A 142 4.54 -5.77 -12.98
N LEU A 143 4.11 -4.57 -13.42
CA LEU A 143 3.23 -3.72 -12.63
C LEU A 143 1.87 -4.41 -12.44
N ALA A 144 1.48 -4.54 -11.18
CA ALA A 144 0.18 -5.07 -10.76
C ALA A 144 -0.77 -3.93 -10.39
N ALA A 145 -1.99 -4.28 -9.97
CA ALA A 145 -2.87 -3.35 -9.29
C ALA A 145 -2.22 -2.88 -7.98
N ASN A 146 -2.43 -1.62 -7.61
CA ASN A 146 -1.92 -1.05 -6.37
C ASN A 146 -3.05 -0.74 -5.39
N VAL A 147 -2.70 -0.59 -4.12
CA VAL A 147 -3.57 0.05 -3.12
C VAL A 147 -3.18 1.52 -3.00
N ASN A 148 -4.17 2.40 -2.96
CA ASN A 148 -4.01 3.83 -2.67
C ASN A 148 -4.50 4.09 -1.24
N TRP A 149 -3.57 4.04 -0.28
CA TRP A 149 -3.86 4.33 1.11
C TRP A 149 -4.26 5.81 1.28
N PHE A 150 -5.17 6.08 2.23
CA PHE A 150 -5.70 7.41 2.56
C PHE A 150 -6.53 8.08 1.45
N SER A 151 -6.92 7.32 0.43
CA SER A 151 -7.76 7.82 -0.67
C SER A 151 -9.11 7.12 -0.67
N LYS A 152 -10.19 7.91 -0.55
CA LYS A 152 -11.55 7.41 -0.63
C LYS A 152 -12.14 7.66 -2.00
N VAL A 153 -12.61 6.59 -2.62
CA VAL A 153 -13.34 6.63 -3.88
C VAL A 153 -14.69 5.93 -3.70
N ALA A 154 -15.75 6.64 -3.94
CA ALA A 154 -17.10 6.09 -3.96
C ALA A 154 -17.55 5.81 -5.39
N VAL A 155 -18.56 4.96 -5.54
CA VAL A 155 -19.24 4.74 -6.83
C VAL A 155 -20.59 5.45 -6.76
N ALA A 156 -20.84 6.34 -7.70
CA ALA A 156 -22.11 7.02 -7.85
C ALA A 156 -23.17 6.09 -8.47
N ASP A 157 -24.43 6.46 -8.42
CA ASP A 157 -25.55 5.64 -8.92
C ASP A 157 -25.45 5.34 -10.43
N ASP A 158 -24.77 6.20 -11.19
CA ASP A 158 -24.48 6.02 -12.62
C ASP A 158 -23.22 5.15 -12.87
N GLY A 159 -22.62 4.60 -11.81
CA GLY A 159 -21.43 3.74 -11.88
C GLY A 159 -20.10 4.50 -11.95
N LYS A 160 -20.10 5.84 -11.97
CA LYS A 160 -18.86 6.62 -11.99
C LYS A 160 -18.12 6.58 -10.67
N MET A 161 -16.81 6.51 -10.75
CA MET A 161 -15.93 6.63 -9.58
C MET A 161 -15.76 8.11 -9.20
N VAL A 162 -16.01 8.42 -7.93
CA VAL A 162 -15.96 9.78 -7.37
C VAL A 162 -14.94 9.82 -6.24
N PHE A 163 -13.89 10.63 -6.41
CA PHE A 163 -12.92 10.89 -5.36
C PHE A 163 -13.50 11.87 -4.33
N ASP A 164 -13.49 11.47 -3.05
CA ASP A 164 -14.00 12.31 -1.96
C ASP A 164 -12.88 13.18 -1.37
N ALA A 165 -12.71 14.37 -1.93
CA ALA A 165 -11.72 15.35 -1.48
C ALA A 165 -11.99 15.92 -0.06
N ARG A 166 -13.14 15.64 0.54
CA ARG A 166 -13.51 16.08 1.91
C ARG A 166 -13.22 15.05 2.97
N PHE A 167 -12.82 13.84 2.56
CA PHE A 167 -12.54 12.73 3.47
C PHE A 167 -11.18 12.78 4.19
N PRO A 168 -10.15 13.52 3.69
CA PRO A 168 -8.82 13.55 4.31
C PRO A 168 -8.84 13.96 5.78
N ARG A 169 -8.01 13.27 6.59
CA ARG A 169 -7.85 13.54 8.02
C ARG A 169 -6.39 13.58 8.39
N ALA A 170 -5.90 14.73 8.83
CA ALA A 170 -4.56 14.86 9.37
C ALA A 170 -4.38 13.93 10.58
N GLY A 171 -3.25 13.24 10.63
CA GLY A 171 -2.95 12.25 11.67
C GLY A 171 -3.66 10.90 11.49
N ALA A 172 -4.36 10.68 10.37
CA ALA A 172 -4.94 9.37 10.06
C ALA A 172 -3.85 8.29 9.97
N VAL A 173 -4.15 7.10 10.48
CA VAL A 173 -3.20 5.99 10.60
C VAL A 173 -3.75 4.75 9.95
N VAL A 174 -2.85 4.00 9.29
CA VAL A 174 -3.06 2.61 8.86
C VAL A 174 -1.93 1.76 9.39
N GLU A 175 -2.25 0.62 9.98
CA GLU A 175 -1.28 -0.35 10.48
C GLU A 175 -1.40 -1.65 9.71
N LEU A 176 -0.30 -2.04 9.06
CA LEU A 176 -0.17 -3.26 8.27
C LEU A 176 0.72 -4.25 9.02
N ARG A 177 0.18 -5.40 9.40
CA ARG A 177 0.97 -6.52 9.88
C ARG A 177 1.31 -7.42 8.68
N PHE A 178 2.59 -7.59 8.40
CA PHE A 178 3.03 -8.47 7.33
C PHE A 178 2.98 -9.92 7.78
N GLU A 179 2.25 -10.75 7.04
CA GLU A 179 2.08 -12.17 7.34
C GLU A 179 3.14 -13.03 6.64
N MET A 180 3.76 -12.52 5.59
CA MET A 180 4.90 -13.09 4.89
C MET A 180 5.87 -11.99 4.46
N ASP A 181 7.07 -12.39 4.01
CA ASP A 181 8.04 -11.47 3.44
C ASP A 181 7.47 -10.79 2.20
N ALA A 182 7.73 -9.49 2.06
CA ALA A 182 7.26 -8.71 0.93
C ALA A 182 8.30 -7.70 0.45
N LEU A 183 8.43 -7.57 -0.86
CA LEU A 183 9.00 -6.39 -1.50
C LEU A 183 7.86 -5.39 -1.69
N VAL A 184 8.02 -4.22 -1.10
CA VAL A 184 7.06 -3.12 -1.21
C VAL A 184 7.64 -2.03 -2.10
N LEU A 185 6.92 -1.67 -3.17
CA LEU A 185 7.20 -0.46 -3.92
C LEU A 185 6.12 0.56 -3.57
N MET A 186 6.52 1.79 -3.27
CA MET A 186 5.57 2.83 -2.89
C MET A 186 5.85 4.18 -3.51
N HIS A 187 4.82 5.01 -3.58
CA HIS A 187 4.92 6.42 -3.93
C HIS A 187 3.92 7.28 -3.15
N THR A 188 4.21 8.56 -3.04
CA THR A 188 3.32 9.60 -2.48
C THR A 188 2.82 10.57 -3.55
N CYS A 189 2.75 10.12 -4.81
CA CYS A 189 2.19 10.90 -5.92
C CYS A 189 0.67 11.04 -5.77
N PRO A 190 0.06 12.06 -6.39
CA PRO A 190 -1.38 12.27 -6.30
C PRO A 190 -2.19 11.06 -6.77
N HIS A 191 -3.33 10.84 -6.12
CA HIS A 191 -4.33 9.89 -6.60
C HIS A 191 -4.82 10.29 -8.02
N PRO A 192 -5.07 9.34 -8.94
CA PRO A 192 -5.44 9.65 -10.33
C PRO A 192 -6.71 10.50 -10.47
N LEU A 193 -7.65 10.37 -9.53
CA LEU A 193 -8.89 11.15 -9.50
C LEU A 193 -8.83 12.38 -8.57
N ASN A 194 -7.66 12.76 -8.06
CA ASN A 194 -7.52 13.92 -7.19
C ASN A 194 -7.89 15.20 -7.95
N THR A 195 -8.74 16.07 -7.34
CA THR A 195 -9.30 17.26 -7.97
C THR A 195 -8.74 18.57 -7.43
N THR A 196 -7.70 18.53 -6.59
CA THR A 196 -7.08 19.76 -6.04
C THR A 196 -6.48 20.62 -7.14
N SER A 197 -6.57 21.95 -6.98
CA SER A 197 -6.03 22.92 -7.94
C SER A 197 -4.50 23.02 -7.92
N VAL A 198 -3.88 22.65 -6.80
CA VAL A 198 -2.43 22.63 -6.61
C VAL A 198 -1.96 21.18 -6.46
N TYR A 199 -0.80 20.85 -7.06
CA TYR A 199 -0.20 19.53 -6.92
C TYR A 199 0.02 19.21 -5.43
N PRO A 200 -0.64 18.16 -4.89
CA PRO A 200 -0.60 17.87 -3.46
C PRO A 200 0.76 17.27 -3.08
N ARG A 201 1.47 17.97 -2.19
CA ARG A 201 2.75 17.52 -1.62
C ARG A 201 2.55 17.18 -0.15
N LYS A 202 1.84 16.09 0.10
CA LYS A 202 1.49 15.67 1.45
C LYS A 202 2.47 14.63 1.96
N PRO A 203 3.17 14.90 3.08
CA PRO A 203 4.14 13.97 3.65
C PRO A 203 3.45 12.78 4.32
N LEU A 204 4.10 11.63 4.23
CA LEU A 204 3.70 10.40 4.86
C LEU A 204 4.78 9.93 5.82
N LYS A 205 4.42 9.68 7.08
CA LYS A 205 5.33 9.08 8.04
C LYS A 205 5.16 7.57 8.07
N LEU A 206 6.28 6.85 8.01
CA LEU A 206 6.36 5.40 8.14
C LEU A 206 7.10 5.04 9.42
N ARG A 207 6.54 4.10 10.19
CA ARG A 207 7.20 3.51 11.36
C ARG A 207 7.14 2.00 11.24
N PHE A 208 8.31 1.37 11.35
CA PHE A 208 8.46 -0.08 11.37
C PHE A 208 8.70 -0.56 12.80
N GLY A 209 8.08 -1.66 13.14
CA GLY A 209 8.24 -2.31 14.43
C GLY A 209 7.94 -3.79 14.34
N LYS A 210 8.10 -4.50 15.43
CA LYS A 210 7.72 -5.92 15.52
C LYS A 210 6.22 -6.02 15.77
N ALA A 211 5.53 -6.82 14.96
CA ALA A 211 4.12 -7.12 15.18
C ALA A 211 3.95 -8.12 16.33
N GLN A 212 2.78 -8.07 16.98
CA GLN A 212 2.37 -9.16 17.86
C GLN A 212 2.11 -10.43 17.03
N PRO A 213 2.44 -11.62 17.57
CA PRO A 213 2.09 -12.87 16.91
C PRO A 213 0.58 -13.00 16.67
N VAL A 214 0.20 -13.68 15.59
CA VAL A 214 -1.20 -13.94 15.27
C VAL A 214 -1.79 -14.87 16.32
N ALA A 215 -2.68 -14.34 17.16
CA ALA A 215 -3.37 -15.13 18.17
C ALA A 215 -4.50 -16.01 17.57
N ALA A 216 -5.01 -16.94 18.34
CA ALA A 216 -6.11 -17.81 17.90
C ALA A 216 -7.40 -17.00 17.62
N ASP A 217 -7.63 -15.96 18.41
CA ASP A 217 -8.76 -15.03 18.32
C ASP A 217 -8.46 -13.77 17.48
N ASP A 218 -7.39 -13.77 16.68
CA ASP A 218 -6.99 -12.64 15.85
C ASP A 218 -8.14 -12.16 14.94
N PHE A 219 -8.46 -10.88 15.03
CA PHE A 219 -9.60 -10.29 14.34
C PHE A 219 -9.47 -10.40 12.81
N CYS A 220 -8.31 -10.12 12.23
CA CYS A 220 -8.12 -10.20 10.78
C CYS A 220 -8.26 -11.64 10.29
N LYS A 221 -7.64 -12.59 11.01
CA LYS A 221 -7.68 -14.01 10.69
C LYS A 221 -9.11 -14.57 10.73
N ASN A 222 -9.89 -14.18 11.73
CA ASN A 222 -11.21 -14.75 11.99
C ASN A 222 -12.36 -13.94 11.37
N SER A 223 -12.07 -12.81 10.71
CA SER A 223 -13.12 -11.95 10.14
C SER A 223 -13.91 -12.64 9.02
N ARG A 224 -13.30 -13.61 8.31
CA ARG A 224 -13.91 -14.33 7.19
C ARG A 224 -13.31 -15.73 7.03
N PRO A 225 -14.10 -16.71 6.51
CA PRO A 225 -13.59 -18.06 6.20
C PRO A 225 -12.42 -18.04 5.20
N GLU A 226 -12.45 -17.12 4.24
CA GLU A 226 -11.39 -16.95 3.26
C GLU A 226 -10.07 -16.57 3.94
N ASN A 227 -10.11 -15.72 4.96
CA ASN A 227 -8.93 -15.33 5.71
C ASN A 227 -8.32 -16.52 6.47
N LEU A 228 -9.13 -17.37 7.08
CA LEU A 228 -8.62 -18.60 7.71
C LEU A 228 -7.81 -19.44 6.71
N ARG A 229 -8.32 -19.62 5.48
CA ARG A 229 -7.63 -20.34 4.40
C ARG A 229 -6.37 -19.60 3.96
N GLY A 230 -6.43 -18.28 3.78
CA GLY A 230 -5.29 -17.47 3.40
C GLY A 230 -4.15 -17.53 4.42
N PHE A 231 -4.46 -17.46 5.71
CA PHE A 231 -3.48 -17.64 6.79
C PHE A 231 -2.89 -19.05 6.80
N ALA A 232 -3.70 -20.08 6.58
CA ALA A 232 -3.20 -21.47 6.49
C ALA A 232 -2.25 -21.65 5.30
N ASN A 233 -2.57 -21.10 4.12
CA ASN A 233 -1.70 -21.12 2.94
C ASN A 233 -0.38 -20.37 3.19
N THR A 234 -0.44 -19.22 3.86
CA THR A 234 0.74 -18.44 4.21
C THR A 234 1.64 -19.16 5.20
N ASP A 235 1.06 -19.79 6.23
CA ASP A 235 1.79 -20.58 7.22
C ASP A 235 2.46 -21.80 6.58
N LEU A 236 1.75 -22.51 5.70
CA LEU A 236 2.30 -23.63 4.92
C LEU A 236 3.53 -23.19 4.09
N TYR A 237 3.41 -22.06 3.38
CA TYR A 237 4.50 -21.50 2.59
C TYR A 237 5.71 -21.14 3.46
N ARG A 238 5.50 -20.47 4.60
CA ARG A 238 6.58 -20.07 5.51
C ARG A 238 7.30 -21.26 6.15
N ARG A 239 6.61 -22.37 6.40
CA ARG A 239 7.21 -23.55 7.02
C ARG A 239 7.92 -24.47 6.03
N PHE A 240 7.38 -24.60 4.84
CA PHE A 240 7.79 -25.63 3.88
C PHE A 240 8.15 -25.06 2.50
N GLY A 241 8.03 -23.75 2.29
CA GLY A 241 8.48 -23.09 1.07
C GLY A 241 9.99 -23.23 0.90
N LEU A 242 10.44 -23.22 -0.36
CA LEU A 242 11.86 -23.17 -0.69
C LEU A 242 12.39 -21.80 -0.28
N HIS A 243 12.90 -21.72 0.94
CA HIS A 243 13.70 -20.58 1.36
C HIS A 243 15.11 -20.81 0.83
N SER A 244 15.62 -19.89 0.00
CA SER A 244 17.05 -19.87 -0.27
C SER A 244 17.74 -19.60 1.08
N GLU A 245 18.32 -20.66 1.68
CA GLU A 245 19.25 -20.46 2.77
C GLU A 245 20.37 -19.56 2.23
N GLY A 246 20.42 -18.33 2.76
CA GLY A 246 21.48 -17.40 2.40
C GLY A 246 22.82 -18.00 2.77
N THR A 247 23.62 -18.29 1.76
CA THR A 247 25.07 -18.53 1.88
C THR A 247 25.78 -17.20 2.14
#